data_4cad8167128b71aeac04e1d344dd3d4b
#
_entry.id   4cad8167128b71aeac04e1d344dd3d4b
#
_cell.length_a   1.000
_cell.length_b   1.000
_cell.length_c   1.000
_cell.angle_alpha   90.00
_cell.angle_beta   90.00
_cell.angle_gamma   90.00
#
_symmetry.space_group_name_H-M   'P 1'
#
loop_
_entity.id
_entity.type
_entity.pdbx_description
1 polymer ?
#
loop_
_entity_poly.entity_id
_entity_poly.type
_entity_poly.pdbx_seq_one_letter_code
_entity_poly.pdbx_strand_id
1 'polypeptide(L)'
;MVIETLEHAQARGAKIYGTLAGSGISADSHDIVQPDPTGSGQASAMHKALASAGLSPSDVNHVNAHATSTPLGDTAEAHSIAAVLEKATDQVLVNGTKSMTGHLLGGAGALESFAAVMALLKRQVPGTINVEHLEEGLEINVVTETTDLPDGDLAALNNSFGFGGHNVTLAFTNTCLLYTSPSPRD
;
A
#
# COMPACT_ATOMS: atom_id res chain seq x y z
N MET A 1 4.77 -6.07 14.73
CA MET A 1 5.84 -5.42 13.94
C MET A 1 6.58 -4.44 14.85
N VAL A 2 7.92 -4.36 14.76
CA VAL A 2 8.74 -3.35 15.46
C VAL A 2 9.25 -2.37 14.42
N ILE A 3 9.10 -1.07 14.67
CA ILE A 3 9.59 0.03 13.84
C ILE A 3 10.62 0.79 14.67
N GLU A 4 11.79 1.02 14.10
CA GLU A 4 12.90 1.71 14.74
C GLU A 4 13.73 2.45 13.69
N THR A 5 14.61 3.36 14.12
CA THR A 5 15.51 4.03 13.18
C THR A 5 16.54 3.04 12.64
N LEU A 6 17.06 3.32 11.46
CA LEU A 6 18.09 2.48 10.84
C LEU A 6 19.32 2.35 11.71
N GLU A 7 19.78 3.46 12.30
CA GLU A 7 20.96 3.51 13.17
C GLU A 7 20.78 2.62 14.42
N HIS A 8 19.58 2.64 15.02
CA HIS A 8 19.27 1.80 16.17
C HIS A 8 19.24 0.32 15.79
N ALA A 9 18.58 -0.03 14.68
CA ALA A 9 18.52 -1.40 14.18
C ALA A 9 19.92 -1.95 13.89
N GLN A 10 20.78 -1.17 13.21
CA GLN A 10 22.16 -1.54 12.90
C GLN A 10 23.01 -1.67 14.18
N ALA A 11 22.90 -0.73 15.12
CA ALA A 11 23.69 -0.75 16.35
C ALA A 11 23.45 -2.02 17.20
N ARG A 12 22.24 -2.57 17.17
CA ARG A 12 21.91 -3.81 17.89
C ARG A 12 21.96 -5.09 17.02
N GLY A 13 22.41 -5.00 15.77
CA GLY A 13 22.52 -6.14 14.86
C GLY A 13 21.16 -6.72 14.45
N ALA A 14 20.11 -5.91 14.38
CA ALA A 14 18.78 -6.38 14.01
C ALA A 14 18.71 -6.80 12.54
N LYS A 15 17.92 -7.84 12.25
CA LYS A 15 17.53 -8.14 10.88
C LYS A 15 16.50 -7.11 10.43
N ILE A 16 16.81 -6.40 9.35
CA ILE A 16 15.92 -5.44 8.71
C ILE A 16 15.15 -6.16 7.60
N TYR A 17 13.82 -6.09 7.65
CA TYR A 17 12.93 -6.77 6.68
C TYR A 17 12.46 -5.84 5.57
N GLY A 18 12.51 -4.54 5.77
CA GLY A 18 12.10 -3.51 4.84
C GLY A 18 12.12 -2.14 5.50
N THR A 19 11.81 -1.11 4.75
CA THR A 19 11.76 0.26 5.22
C THR A 19 10.34 0.79 5.13
N LEU A 20 9.83 1.40 6.20
CA LEU A 20 8.69 2.31 6.12
C LEU A 20 9.21 3.62 5.55
N ALA A 21 9.08 3.78 4.24
CA ALA A 21 9.70 4.86 3.48
C ALA A 21 8.89 6.16 3.54
N GLY A 22 7.57 6.06 3.65
CA GLY A 22 6.71 7.24 3.67
C GLY A 22 5.31 6.95 4.18
N SER A 23 4.58 8.03 4.44
CA SER A 23 3.17 7.97 4.83
C SER A 23 2.39 9.15 4.30
N GLY A 24 1.09 8.94 4.10
CA GLY A 24 0.17 9.99 3.70
C GLY A 24 -1.15 9.88 4.46
N ILE A 25 -1.68 11.01 4.87
CA ILE A 25 -2.94 11.12 5.61
C ILE A 25 -3.82 12.16 4.94
N SER A 26 -5.11 11.87 4.83
CA SER A 26 -6.13 12.80 4.36
C SER A 26 -7.46 12.56 5.07
N ALA A 27 -8.43 13.41 4.79
CA ALA A 27 -9.80 13.23 5.22
C ALA A 27 -10.74 13.58 4.06
N ASP A 28 -11.78 12.76 3.85
CA ASP A 28 -12.75 12.95 2.77
C ASP A 28 -13.64 14.18 2.99
N SER A 29 -13.99 14.45 4.24
CA SER A 29 -14.97 15.51 4.61
C SER A 29 -16.32 15.35 3.89
N HIS A 30 -16.70 14.11 3.57
CA HIS A 30 -17.87 13.76 2.78
C HIS A 30 -19.03 13.25 3.66
N ASP A 31 -18.81 12.15 4.37
CA ASP A 31 -19.82 11.48 5.22
C ASP A 31 -19.15 10.87 6.45
N ILE A 32 -19.95 10.60 7.52
CA ILE A 32 -19.42 10.02 8.77
C ILE A 32 -19.14 8.52 8.66
N VAL A 33 -19.69 7.83 7.66
CA VAL A 33 -19.55 6.38 7.47
C VAL A 33 -19.06 6.03 6.08
N GLN A 34 -19.65 6.66 5.03
CA GLN A 34 -19.36 6.32 3.64
C GLN A 34 -18.12 7.08 3.13
N PRO A 35 -17.27 6.42 2.33
CA PRO A 35 -16.17 7.11 1.67
C PRO A 35 -16.71 8.09 0.61
N ASP A 36 -15.91 9.08 0.27
CA ASP A 36 -16.16 9.91 -0.91
C ASP A 36 -16.15 9.03 -2.17
N PRO A 37 -17.28 8.94 -2.91
CA PRO A 37 -17.35 8.07 -4.10
C PRO A 37 -16.37 8.45 -5.21
N THR A 38 -15.81 9.66 -5.18
CA THR A 38 -14.75 10.07 -6.13
C THR A 38 -13.38 9.49 -5.78
N GLY A 39 -13.17 8.98 -4.56
CA GLY A 39 -11.87 8.50 -4.08
C GLY A 39 -10.80 9.60 -3.93
N SER A 40 -11.18 10.87 -3.99
CA SER A 40 -10.21 11.99 -4.00
C SER A 40 -9.37 12.06 -2.72
N GLY A 41 -9.97 11.81 -1.55
CA GLY A 41 -9.27 11.73 -0.28
C GLY A 41 -8.30 10.56 -0.24
N GLN A 42 -8.72 9.38 -0.70
CA GLN A 42 -7.88 8.19 -0.81
C GLN A 42 -6.68 8.43 -1.73
N ALA A 43 -6.90 8.97 -2.92
CA ALA A 43 -5.83 9.35 -3.85
C ALA A 43 -4.87 10.37 -3.23
N SER A 44 -5.38 11.37 -2.49
CA SER A 44 -4.55 12.34 -1.78
C SER A 44 -3.64 11.67 -0.74
N ALA A 45 -4.12 10.67 0.01
CA ALA A 45 -3.31 9.93 0.97
C ALA A 45 -2.18 9.16 0.25
N MET A 46 -2.49 8.46 -0.85
CA MET A 46 -1.49 7.75 -1.64
C MET A 46 -0.43 8.68 -2.24
N HIS A 47 -0.82 9.80 -2.85
CA HIS A 47 0.13 10.80 -3.38
C HIS A 47 1.07 11.35 -2.29
N LYS A 48 0.54 11.64 -1.09
CA LYS A 48 1.35 12.10 0.04
C LYS A 48 2.33 11.03 0.51
N ALA A 49 1.90 9.76 0.54
CA ALA A 49 2.77 8.65 0.90
C ALA A 49 3.93 8.49 -0.10
N LEU A 50 3.64 8.54 -1.41
CA LEU A 50 4.65 8.51 -2.47
C LEU A 50 5.62 9.70 -2.36
N ALA A 51 5.10 10.92 -2.24
CA ALA A 51 5.92 12.11 -2.08
C ALA A 51 6.82 12.05 -0.83
N SER A 52 6.26 11.58 0.31
CA SER A 52 7.02 11.37 1.56
C SER A 52 8.12 10.33 1.41
N ALA A 53 7.90 9.30 0.59
CA ALA A 53 8.86 8.23 0.31
C ALA A 53 9.89 8.60 -0.77
N GLY A 54 9.70 9.70 -1.50
CA GLY A 54 10.50 10.05 -2.67
C GLY A 54 10.29 9.09 -3.85
N LEU A 55 9.11 8.46 -3.92
CA LEU A 55 8.73 7.51 -4.96
C LEU A 55 7.81 8.15 -5.99
N SER A 56 7.90 7.67 -7.22
CA SER A 56 6.94 7.92 -8.30
C SER A 56 5.93 6.77 -8.40
N PRO A 57 4.77 6.96 -9.05
CA PRO A 57 3.83 5.87 -9.30
C PRO A 57 4.43 4.65 -10.00
N SER A 58 5.41 4.86 -10.88
CA SER A 58 6.11 3.78 -11.61
C SER A 58 7.05 2.93 -10.74
N ASP A 59 7.39 3.37 -9.54
CA ASP A 59 8.22 2.60 -8.60
C ASP A 59 7.38 1.60 -7.79
N VAL A 60 6.05 1.76 -7.79
CA VAL A 60 5.13 0.88 -7.04
C VAL A 60 4.96 -0.44 -7.78
N ASN A 61 5.13 -1.54 -7.05
CA ASN A 61 4.94 -2.89 -7.58
C ASN A 61 3.72 -3.59 -6.98
N HIS A 62 3.29 -3.16 -5.79
CA HIS A 62 2.20 -3.77 -5.05
C HIS A 62 1.38 -2.75 -4.28
N VAL A 63 0.05 -2.93 -4.29
CA VAL A 63 -0.88 -2.24 -3.41
C VAL A 63 -1.64 -3.27 -2.59
N ASN A 64 -1.44 -3.25 -1.27
CA ASN A 64 -2.34 -3.92 -0.34
C ASN A 64 -3.52 -2.98 -0.07
N ALA A 65 -4.63 -3.29 -0.71
CA ALA A 65 -5.82 -2.45 -0.67
C ALA A 65 -6.56 -2.56 0.67
N HIS A 66 -7.29 -1.52 1.02
CA HIS A 66 -8.22 -1.56 2.16
C HIS A 66 -9.30 -2.61 1.95
N ALA A 67 -9.92 -2.65 0.78
CA ALA A 67 -10.76 -3.73 0.24
C ALA A 67 -11.63 -4.45 1.29
N THR A 68 -12.64 -3.76 1.80
CA THR A 68 -13.55 -4.30 2.84
C THR A 68 -14.68 -5.15 2.27
N SER A 69 -14.73 -5.34 0.96
CA SER A 69 -15.82 -6.02 0.24
C SER A 69 -17.16 -5.28 0.36
N THR A 70 -17.10 -3.96 0.32
CA THR A 70 -18.30 -3.10 0.23
C THR A 70 -18.33 -2.45 -1.15
N PRO A 71 -19.48 -2.50 -1.89
CA PRO A 71 -19.51 -2.01 -3.28
C PRO A 71 -18.97 -0.58 -3.43
N LEU A 72 -19.45 0.36 -2.61
CA LEU A 72 -19.02 1.75 -2.68
C LEU A 72 -17.54 1.94 -2.30
N GLY A 73 -17.09 1.23 -1.24
CA GLY A 73 -15.72 1.33 -0.76
C GLY A 73 -14.71 0.79 -1.76
N ASP A 74 -14.95 -0.39 -2.27
CA ASP A 74 -14.03 -1.07 -3.19
C ASP A 74 -13.98 -0.35 -4.55
N THR A 75 -15.12 0.14 -5.05
CA THR A 75 -15.18 0.93 -6.30
C THR A 75 -14.42 2.26 -6.17
N ALA A 76 -14.64 3.00 -5.07
CA ALA A 76 -13.93 4.26 -4.83
C ALA A 76 -12.42 4.04 -4.68
N GLU A 77 -12.01 2.96 -4.00
CA GLU A 77 -10.60 2.60 -3.86
C GLU A 77 -9.98 2.21 -5.20
N ALA A 78 -10.64 1.39 -6.01
CA ALA A 78 -10.15 1.02 -7.33
C ALA A 78 -9.93 2.25 -8.22
N HIS A 79 -10.89 3.17 -8.26
CA HIS A 79 -10.73 4.44 -8.99
C HIS A 79 -9.56 5.28 -8.45
N SER A 80 -9.40 5.37 -7.14
CA SER A 80 -8.31 6.13 -6.53
C SER A 80 -6.94 5.53 -6.83
N ILE A 81 -6.80 4.20 -6.78
CA ILE A 81 -5.58 3.48 -7.14
C ILE A 81 -5.24 3.73 -8.62
N ALA A 82 -6.22 3.55 -9.52
CA ALA A 82 -6.01 3.79 -10.96
C ALA A 82 -5.58 5.25 -11.24
N ALA A 83 -6.23 6.22 -10.61
CA ALA A 83 -5.90 7.63 -10.77
C ALA A 83 -4.48 7.98 -10.29
N VAL A 84 -4.01 7.35 -9.20
CA VAL A 84 -2.65 7.58 -8.65
C VAL A 84 -1.58 6.89 -9.46
N LEU A 85 -1.83 5.65 -9.89
CA LEU A 85 -0.84 4.83 -10.62
C LEU A 85 -0.77 5.17 -12.10
N GLU A 86 -1.83 5.77 -12.68
CA GLU A 86 -1.87 6.20 -14.08
C GLU A 86 -1.46 5.06 -15.04
N LYS A 87 -0.38 5.27 -15.79
CA LYS A 87 0.16 4.30 -16.76
C LYS A 87 0.81 3.07 -16.12
N ALA A 88 1.11 3.12 -14.82
CA ALA A 88 1.69 1.99 -14.10
C ALA A 88 0.63 0.97 -13.63
N THR A 89 -0.64 1.28 -13.73
CA THR A 89 -1.76 0.50 -13.16
C THR A 89 -1.74 -0.97 -13.59
N ASP A 90 -1.46 -1.26 -14.86
CA ASP A 90 -1.45 -2.64 -15.39
C ASP A 90 -0.29 -3.50 -14.84
N GLN A 91 0.77 -2.85 -14.33
CA GLN A 91 1.97 -3.53 -13.83
C GLN A 91 1.96 -3.71 -12.32
N VAL A 92 1.11 -2.98 -11.61
CA VAL A 92 1.03 -3.01 -10.15
C VAL A 92 0.04 -4.08 -9.70
N LEU A 93 0.53 -5.03 -8.89
CA LEU A 93 -0.30 -6.09 -8.34
C LEU A 93 -1.12 -5.57 -7.15
N VAL A 94 -2.44 -5.69 -7.21
CA VAL A 94 -3.36 -5.26 -6.15
C VAL A 94 -3.98 -6.48 -5.48
N ASN A 95 -3.94 -6.53 -4.14
CA ASN A 95 -4.66 -7.56 -3.40
C ASN A 95 -5.38 -7.00 -2.17
N GLY A 96 -6.39 -7.74 -1.70
CA GLY A 96 -7.10 -7.49 -0.46
C GLY A 96 -6.78 -8.55 0.59
N THR A 97 -5.86 -8.27 1.52
CA THR A 97 -5.46 -9.20 2.59
C THR A 97 -6.64 -9.58 3.50
N LYS A 98 -7.64 -8.71 3.63
CA LYS A 98 -8.85 -8.98 4.43
C LYS A 98 -9.66 -10.18 3.95
N SER A 99 -9.51 -10.57 2.68
CA SER A 99 -10.11 -11.80 2.15
C SER A 99 -9.66 -13.05 2.92
N MET A 100 -8.44 -13.04 3.47
CA MET A 100 -7.84 -14.15 4.24
C MET A 100 -7.95 -13.95 5.76
N THR A 101 -7.88 -12.70 6.24
CA THR A 101 -7.73 -12.40 7.68
C THR A 101 -9.01 -11.91 8.32
N GLY A 102 -10.00 -11.49 7.53
CA GLY A 102 -11.10 -10.69 8.02
C GLY A 102 -10.66 -9.25 8.33
N HIS A 103 -11.62 -8.41 8.70
CA HIS A 103 -11.36 -7.02 9.04
C HIS A 103 -11.08 -6.86 10.54
N LEU A 104 -9.81 -6.62 10.90
CA LEU A 104 -9.36 -6.47 12.28
C LEU A 104 -9.60 -5.06 12.86
N LEU A 105 -10.40 -4.24 12.20
CA LEU A 105 -10.69 -2.85 12.63
C LEU A 105 -9.39 -2.06 12.89
N GLY A 106 -9.20 -1.53 14.09
CA GLY A 106 -8.00 -0.79 14.45
C GLY A 106 -6.67 -1.57 14.35
N GLY A 107 -6.72 -2.90 14.29
CA GLY A 107 -5.56 -3.77 14.08
C GLY A 107 -5.25 -4.07 12.61
N ALA A 108 -6.19 -3.79 11.69
CA ALA A 108 -6.08 -4.17 10.29
C ALA A 108 -4.82 -3.61 9.63
N GLY A 109 -4.60 -2.29 9.74
CA GLY A 109 -3.46 -1.62 9.09
C GLY A 109 -2.10 -2.16 9.54
N ALA A 110 -1.95 -2.59 10.81
CA ALA A 110 -0.72 -3.18 11.30
C ALA A 110 -0.47 -4.59 10.75
N LEU A 111 -1.52 -5.42 10.64
CA LEU A 111 -1.43 -6.75 10.04
C LEU A 111 -1.17 -6.66 8.54
N GLU A 112 -1.84 -5.78 7.86
CA GLU A 112 -1.69 -5.54 6.42
C GLU A 112 -0.33 -4.93 6.07
N SER A 113 0.21 -4.06 6.92
CA SER A 113 1.60 -3.60 6.81
C SER A 113 2.60 -4.75 6.92
N PHE A 114 2.37 -5.72 7.83
CA PHE A 114 3.18 -6.92 7.89
C PHE A 114 3.06 -7.73 6.59
N ALA A 115 1.85 -7.91 6.05
CA ALA A 115 1.63 -8.62 4.80
C ALA A 115 2.35 -7.94 3.62
N ALA A 116 2.26 -6.61 3.51
CA ALA A 116 2.96 -5.83 2.48
C ALA A 116 4.49 -5.99 2.56
N VAL A 117 5.08 -5.86 3.76
CA VAL A 117 6.52 -6.08 3.96
C VAL A 117 6.92 -7.51 3.60
N MET A 118 6.11 -8.51 3.98
CA MET A 118 6.38 -9.90 3.64
C MET A 118 6.24 -10.18 2.15
N ALA A 119 5.31 -9.52 1.46
CA ALA A 119 5.18 -9.63 0.00
C ALA A 119 6.45 -9.15 -0.70
N LEU A 120 6.99 -7.99 -0.29
CA LEU A 120 8.26 -7.48 -0.83
C LEU A 120 9.44 -8.40 -0.51
N LEU A 121 9.53 -8.88 0.72
CA LEU A 121 10.62 -9.76 1.17
C LEU A 121 10.62 -11.11 0.45
N LYS A 122 9.43 -11.68 0.22
CA LYS A 122 9.25 -12.97 -0.45
C LYS A 122 9.17 -12.83 -1.97
N ARG A 123 9.05 -11.62 -2.47
CA ARG A 123 8.78 -11.31 -3.88
C ARG A 123 7.52 -12.00 -4.41
N GLN A 124 6.50 -12.05 -3.57
CA GLN A 124 5.23 -12.70 -3.89
C GLN A 124 4.08 -11.94 -3.25
N VAL A 125 3.11 -11.54 -4.06
CA VAL A 125 1.85 -10.96 -3.59
C VAL A 125 0.84 -12.10 -3.43
N PRO A 126 0.26 -12.29 -2.24
CA PRO A 126 -0.77 -13.31 -2.05
C PRO A 126 -2.04 -12.92 -2.82
N GLY A 127 -2.75 -13.92 -3.34
CA GLY A 127 -4.01 -13.70 -4.02
C GLY A 127 -5.13 -13.21 -3.09
N THR A 128 -6.06 -12.45 -3.62
CA THR A 128 -7.34 -12.15 -2.98
C THR A 128 -8.23 -13.38 -3.10
N ILE A 129 -8.49 -14.07 -2.00
CA ILE A 129 -9.30 -15.30 -2.03
C ILE A 129 -10.80 -14.99 -1.97
N ASN A 130 -11.65 -16.01 -2.24
CA ASN A 130 -13.12 -15.91 -2.28
C ASN A 130 -13.67 -14.95 -3.35
N VAL A 131 -12.91 -14.67 -4.40
CA VAL A 131 -13.36 -13.89 -5.55
C VAL A 131 -13.84 -14.87 -6.61
N GLU A 132 -15.15 -14.89 -6.85
CA GLU A 132 -15.75 -15.68 -7.93
C GLU A 132 -15.76 -14.89 -9.24
N HIS A 133 -16.09 -13.59 -9.15
CA HIS A 133 -16.11 -12.67 -10.28
C HIS A 133 -15.57 -11.31 -9.84
N LEU A 134 -14.68 -10.74 -10.62
CA LEU A 134 -14.30 -9.34 -10.47
C LEU A 134 -15.39 -8.45 -11.04
N GLU A 135 -15.59 -7.28 -10.42
CA GLU A 135 -16.51 -6.27 -10.94
C GLU A 135 -16.05 -5.80 -12.33
N GLU A 136 -17.01 -5.63 -13.26
CA GLU A 136 -16.71 -5.16 -14.60
C GLU A 136 -16.22 -3.71 -14.58
N GLY A 137 -15.21 -3.41 -15.41
CA GLY A 137 -14.67 -2.05 -15.55
C GLY A 137 -13.67 -1.64 -14.50
N LEU A 138 -13.18 -2.57 -13.67
CA LEU A 138 -12.05 -2.28 -12.79
C LEU A 138 -10.78 -2.00 -13.61
N GLU A 139 -10.21 -0.82 -13.43
CA GLU A 139 -8.99 -0.37 -14.11
C GLU A 139 -7.72 -0.64 -13.26
N ILE A 140 -7.72 -1.73 -12.49
CA ILE A 140 -6.61 -2.16 -11.63
C ILE A 140 -6.35 -3.66 -11.78
N ASN A 141 -5.11 -4.08 -11.58
CA ASN A 141 -4.72 -5.48 -11.70
C ASN A 141 -4.90 -6.23 -10.37
N VAL A 142 -6.13 -6.68 -10.09
CA VAL A 142 -6.44 -7.48 -8.89
C VAL A 142 -5.96 -8.91 -9.08
N VAL A 143 -5.04 -9.36 -8.21
CA VAL A 143 -4.56 -10.75 -8.23
C VAL A 143 -5.42 -11.64 -7.35
N THR A 144 -5.87 -12.76 -7.90
CA THR A 144 -6.67 -13.78 -7.19
C THR A 144 -5.85 -15.02 -6.82
N GLU A 145 -4.62 -15.11 -7.34
CA GLU A 145 -3.65 -16.16 -7.03
C GLU A 145 -2.32 -15.52 -6.61
N THR A 146 -1.50 -16.31 -5.90
CA THR A 146 -0.15 -15.84 -5.53
C THR A 146 0.65 -15.52 -6.79
N THR A 147 1.13 -14.30 -6.90
CA THR A 147 1.81 -13.76 -8.08
C THR A 147 3.18 -13.25 -7.71
N ASP A 148 4.19 -13.59 -8.50
CA ASP A 148 5.58 -13.18 -8.26
C ASP A 148 5.78 -11.69 -8.59
N LEU A 149 6.59 -11.04 -7.79
CA LEU A 149 7.11 -9.68 -8.03
C LEU A 149 8.45 -9.75 -8.78
N PRO A 150 8.78 -8.73 -9.60
CA PRO A 150 10.03 -8.70 -10.35
C PRO A 150 11.26 -8.63 -9.45
N ASP A 151 12.44 -8.88 -10.02
CA ASP A 151 13.72 -8.65 -9.35
C ASP A 151 14.01 -7.15 -9.19
N GLY A 152 14.94 -6.82 -8.28
CA GLY A 152 15.40 -5.46 -8.03
C GLY A 152 14.73 -4.78 -6.84
N ASP A 153 14.65 -3.47 -6.91
CA ASP A 153 14.01 -2.64 -5.90
C ASP A 153 12.49 -2.73 -6.03
N LEU A 154 11.82 -2.88 -4.91
CA LEU A 154 10.37 -3.04 -4.83
C LEU A 154 9.77 -2.06 -3.85
N ALA A 155 8.61 -1.52 -4.21
CA ALA A 155 7.80 -0.69 -3.34
C ALA A 155 6.35 -1.20 -3.26
N ALA A 156 5.77 -1.08 -2.07
CA ALA A 156 4.37 -1.38 -1.82
C ALA A 156 3.67 -0.24 -1.10
N LEU A 157 2.42 -0.01 -1.46
CA LEU A 157 1.50 0.82 -0.69
C LEU A 157 0.59 -0.07 0.16
N ASN A 158 0.32 0.35 1.38
CA ASN A 158 -0.69 -0.24 2.25
C ASN A 158 -1.75 0.80 2.59
N ASN A 159 -2.98 0.57 2.13
CA ASN A 159 -4.10 1.47 2.30
C ASN A 159 -4.95 1.10 3.50
N SER A 160 -5.38 2.10 4.26
CA SER A 160 -6.33 1.97 5.36
C SER A 160 -7.29 3.15 5.35
N PHE A 161 -8.55 2.89 5.00
CA PHE A 161 -9.59 3.90 4.85
C PHE A 161 -10.70 3.63 5.87
N GLY A 162 -10.91 4.55 6.80
CA GLY A 162 -11.79 4.36 7.95
C GLY A 162 -13.01 5.26 7.95
N PHE A 163 -13.95 4.92 8.81
CA PHE A 163 -15.12 5.75 9.10
C PHE A 163 -14.70 7.17 9.50
N GLY A 164 -15.55 8.14 9.19
CA GLY A 164 -15.23 9.56 9.36
C GLY A 164 -14.38 10.11 8.21
N GLY A 165 -14.20 9.33 7.14
CA GLY A 165 -13.40 9.72 5.97
C GLY A 165 -11.90 9.74 6.23
N HIS A 166 -11.40 9.05 7.23
CA HIS A 166 -9.97 8.98 7.52
C HIS A 166 -9.25 8.07 6.54
N ASN A 167 -8.32 8.62 5.78
CA ASN A 167 -7.50 7.89 4.82
C ASN A 167 -6.03 7.91 5.24
N VAL A 168 -5.42 6.75 5.30
CA VAL A 168 -4.00 6.56 5.57
C VAL A 168 -3.41 5.62 4.54
N THR A 169 -2.28 6.01 3.96
CA THR A 169 -1.45 5.14 3.13
C THR A 169 -0.04 5.12 3.67
N LEU A 170 0.54 3.93 3.79
CA LEU A 170 1.94 3.71 4.15
C LEU A 170 2.68 3.18 2.92
N ALA A 171 3.87 3.71 2.67
CA ALA A 171 4.76 3.25 1.61
C ALA A 171 5.93 2.45 2.22
N PHE A 172 6.12 1.24 1.73
CA PHE A 172 7.18 0.33 2.13
C PHE A 172 8.11 0.03 0.97
N THR A 173 9.41 -0.18 1.26
CA THR A 173 10.39 -0.66 0.27
C THR A 173 11.18 -1.84 0.82
N ASN A 174 11.65 -2.71 -0.09
CA ASN A 174 12.56 -3.82 0.26
C ASN A 174 14.00 -3.36 0.43
N THR A 175 14.32 -2.14 0.00
CA THR A 175 15.66 -1.53 0.12
C THR A 175 15.68 -0.49 1.22
N CYS A 176 16.85 -0.28 1.78
CA CYS A 176 17.11 0.85 2.66
C CYS A 176 17.45 2.07 1.80
N LEU A 177 16.48 2.91 1.45
CA LEU A 177 16.64 4.12 0.64
C LEU A 177 17.59 5.18 1.25
N LEU A 178 18.22 4.90 2.39
CA LEU A 178 19.08 5.83 3.12
C LEU A 178 20.57 5.81 2.69
N TYR A 179 20.90 5.21 1.56
CA TYR A 179 22.26 5.31 1.02
C TYR A 179 22.29 5.82 -0.41
N THR A 180 21.77 7.01 -0.66
CA THR A 180 22.41 7.87 -1.63
C THR A 180 23.64 8.44 -0.92
N SER A 181 24.83 8.14 -1.47
CA SER A 181 26.13 8.54 -0.95
C SER A 181 26.12 9.94 -0.35
N PRO A 182 26.84 10.18 0.76
CA PRO A 182 27.07 11.53 1.22
C PRO A 182 27.69 12.30 0.06
N SER A 183 27.03 13.39 -0.36
CA SER A 183 27.67 14.38 -1.19
C SER A 183 28.98 14.76 -0.50
N PRO A 184 30.14 14.67 -1.15
CA PRO A 184 31.35 15.24 -0.59
C PRO A 184 31.09 16.75 -0.51
N ARG A 185 30.88 17.23 0.70
CA ARG A 185 31.03 18.64 1.01
C ARG A 185 32.42 18.80 1.59
N ASP A 186 33.27 19.27 0.73
CA ASP A 186 34.50 19.97 1.10
C ASP A 186 34.16 21.25 1.87
#